data_ff925b5794cc760dbc82fc66624a5962
#
_entry.id   ff925b5794cc760dbc82fc66624a5962
#
_cell.length_a   1.000
_cell.length_b   1.000
_cell.length_c   1.000
_cell.angle_alpha   90.00
_cell.angle_beta   90.00
_cell.angle_gamma   90.00
#
_symmetry.space_group_name_H-M   'P 1'
#
loop_
_entity.id
_entity.type
_entity.pdbx_description
1 polymer ?
#
loop_
_entity_poly.entity_id
_entity_poly.type
_entity_poly.pdbx_seq_one_letter_code
_entity_poly.pdbx_strand_id
1 'polypeptide(L)'
;GKDIPVPEIAATLGVDHVVEGSVRRSGERVRITAQLIRADDGFHLWSDTYDRTLEDVFKVQEEIAENIAETLDVVLSEEKRQKMRKAGIKNVEAFIAYQKGMAAFEQAHSLHESIPQLVIANQWFDIALDKVPELPDVYYLHQDLYGHKLFDYLMYSNSDYKTQDVGDALKHIQNDLDRAIRYARTDAERAIFSAERVMLSEDWSRMGEWLDQAFKPGDCTPLNWVQNVANVFGWASQATQQNQNIMRCDPLSSLPRWQLPHNLLWAGDAEAAVASAEQSLKIYGFDGWTDDSRFSAQLALDPFADDAQLLSPNPENSNFDQPRKLFTLAARGETESAISVFDDWFADNQGDDLALLLLAAMTGQRDLANETARLIDDRFLGSFGIMLAVSNCLCGAPFDLDATPNFKKRVEEAGFHWPPPSPIKFPAKDW
;
A
#
# COMPACT_ATOMS: atom_id res chain seq x y z
N GLY A 1 6.84 -24.43 -12.24
CA GLY A 1 7.00 -23.22 -13.00
C GLY A 1 6.34 -23.35 -14.35
N LYS A 2 5.84 -22.24 -14.89
CA LYS A 2 5.41 -22.19 -16.29
C LYS A 2 6.69 -22.21 -17.14
N ASP A 3 6.72 -23.01 -18.21
CA ASP A 3 7.84 -23.09 -19.16
C ASP A 3 7.80 -21.85 -20.10
N ILE A 4 8.08 -20.68 -19.52
CA ILE A 4 8.13 -19.39 -20.26
C ILE A 4 9.61 -19.12 -20.57
N PRO A 5 9.97 -18.84 -21.84
CA PRO A 5 11.35 -18.53 -22.23
C PRO A 5 11.86 -17.25 -21.54
N VAL A 6 13.15 -17.24 -21.13
CA VAL A 6 13.77 -16.09 -20.46
C VAL A 6 13.60 -14.78 -21.23
N PRO A 7 13.74 -14.70 -22.57
CA PRO A 7 13.51 -13.47 -23.31
C PRO A 7 12.07 -12.91 -23.18
N GLU A 8 11.07 -13.79 -23.09
CA GLU A 8 9.68 -13.41 -22.90
C GLU A 8 9.42 -12.87 -21.49
N ILE A 9 10.01 -13.50 -20.47
CA ILE A 9 10.00 -13.01 -19.08
C ILE A 9 10.65 -11.63 -19.03
N ALA A 10 11.82 -11.47 -19.59
CA ALA A 10 12.58 -10.23 -19.59
C ALA A 10 11.84 -9.10 -20.32
N ALA A 11 11.24 -9.39 -21.47
CA ALA A 11 10.43 -8.42 -22.21
C ALA A 11 9.19 -7.97 -21.40
N THR A 12 8.56 -8.90 -20.70
CA THR A 12 7.41 -8.61 -19.81
C THR A 12 7.81 -7.71 -18.64
N LEU A 13 8.97 -7.97 -18.05
CA LEU A 13 9.50 -7.23 -16.89
C LEU A 13 10.26 -5.94 -17.28
N GLY A 14 10.59 -5.76 -18.58
CA GLY A 14 11.36 -4.62 -19.08
C GLY A 14 12.80 -4.61 -18.56
N VAL A 15 13.44 -5.80 -18.48
CA VAL A 15 14.80 -5.96 -17.97
C VAL A 15 15.76 -6.48 -19.05
N ASP A 16 17.03 -6.06 -18.98
CA ASP A 16 18.08 -6.49 -19.92
C ASP A 16 18.77 -7.80 -19.49
N HIS A 17 18.64 -8.14 -18.21
CA HIS A 17 19.29 -9.33 -17.62
C HIS A 17 18.37 -10.05 -16.65
N VAL A 18 18.46 -11.36 -16.59
CA VAL A 18 17.69 -12.22 -15.68
C VAL A 18 18.67 -13.09 -14.88
N VAL A 19 18.41 -13.20 -13.57
CA VAL A 19 19.09 -14.19 -12.72
C VAL A 19 18.19 -15.42 -12.59
N GLU A 20 18.69 -16.57 -12.98
CA GLU A 20 18.02 -17.85 -12.81
C GLU A 20 18.82 -18.73 -11.85
N GLY A 21 18.12 -19.58 -11.09
CA GLY A 21 18.80 -20.48 -10.19
C GLY A 21 17.94 -21.61 -9.65
N SER A 22 18.61 -22.54 -8.97
CA SER A 22 17.95 -23.62 -8.27
C SER A 22 18.55 -23.83 -6.88
N VAL A 23 17.70 -24.20 -5.92
CA VAL A 23 18.12 -24.53 -4.55
C VAL A 23 17.70 -25.97 -4.26
N ARG A 24 18.65 -26.79 -3.81
CA ARG A 24 18.38 -28.13 -3.33
C ARG A 24 18.90 -28.28 -1.91
N ARG A 25 18.05 -28.73 -1.00
CA ARG A 25 18.39 -28.95 0.41
C ARG A 25 18.47 -30.45 0.70
N SER A 26 19.50 -30.82 1.46
CA SER A 26 19.67 -32.22 2.00
C SER A 26 20.19 -32.09 3.46
N GLY A 27 19.30 -32.22 4.43
CA GLY A 27 19.59 -31.95 5.84
C GLY A 27 20.03 -30.52 6.06
N GLU A 28 21.22 -30.32 6.62
CA GLU A 28 21.85 -29.02 6.86
C GLU A 28 22.64 -28.46 5.67
N ARG A 29 22.72 -29.22 4.56
CA ARG A 29 23.43 -28.76 3.36
C ARG A 29 22.47 -28.23 2.32
N VAL A 30 22.90 -27.16 1.67
CA VAL A 30 22.21 -26.54 0.53
C VAL A 30 23.15 -26.50 -0.67
N ARG A 31 22.64 -26.89 -1.83
CA ARG A 31 23.29 -26.66 -3.11
C ARG A 31 22.49 -25.62 -3.87
N ILE A 32 23.16 -24.51 -4.20
CA ILE A 32 22.59 -23.37 -4.92
C ILE A 32 23.32 -23.27 -6.24
N THR A 33 22.59 -23.30 -7.35
CA THR A 33 23.12 -22.94 -8.68
C THR A 33 22.50 -21.61 -9.05
N ALA A 34 23.32 -20.65 -9.46
CA ALA A 34 22.88 -19.34 -9.93
C ALA A 34 23.54 -19.01 -11.25
N GLN A 35 22.82 -18.36 -12.14
CA GLN A 35 23.32 -17.94 -13.45
C GLN A 35 22.71 -16.60 -13.84
N LEU A 36 23.52 -15.74 -14.47
CA LEU A 36 23.13 -14.45 -15.03
C LEU A 36 22.99 -14.61 -16.54
N ILE A 37 21.83 -14.26 -17.08
CA ILE A 37 21.46 -14.46 -18.48
C ILE A 37 21.14 -13.11 -19.09
N ARG A 38 21.71 -12.81 -20.26
CA ARG A 38 21.34 -11.67 -21.06
C ARG A 38 19.99 -11.94 -21.74
N ALA A 39 19.08 -10.99 -21.65
CA ALA A 39 17.69 -11.18 -22.03
C ALA A 39 17.45 -11.27 -23.54
N ASP A 40 18.24 -10.55 -24.33
CA ASP A 40 18.06 -10.40 -25.78
C ASP A 40 18.43 -11.66 -26.58
N ASP A 41 19.47 -12.40 -26.15
CA ASP A 41 20.01 -13.56 -26.86
C ASP A 41 20.04 -14.85 -26.00
N GLY A 42 19.66 -14.76 -24.73
CA GLY A 42 19.71 -15.88 -23.79
C GLY A 42 21.12 -16.33 -23.41
N PHE A 43 22.15 -15.50 -23.67
CA PHE A 43 23.52 -15.86 -23.38
C PHE A 43 23.82 -15.82 -21.88
N HIS A 44 24.43 -16.89 -21.35
CA HIS A 44 24.83 -16.96 -19.95
C HIS A 44 26.12 -16.15 -19.73
N LEU A 45 25.98 -14.99 -19.10
CA LEU A 45 27.12 -14.11 -18.79
C LEU A 45 27.95 -14.67 -17.63
N TRP A 46 27.29 -15.33 -16.69
CA TRP A 46 27.91 -15.95 -15.52
C TRP A 46 27.09 -17.12 -15.03
N SER A 47 27.74 -18.15 -14.48
CA SER A 47 27.10 -19.29 -13.81
C SER A 47 28.01 -19.87 -12.77
N ASP A 48 27.49 -20.18 -11.58
CA ASP A 48 28.24 -20.81 -10.50
C ASP A 48 27.35 -21.75 -9.67
N THR A 49 28.01 -22.65 -8.92
CA THR A 49 27.34 -23.59 -8.03
C THR A 49 27.98 -23.58 -6.64
N TYR A 50 27.18 -23.29 -5.64
CA TYR A 50 27.58 -23.22 -4.25
C TYR A 50 27.07 -24.45 -3.48
N ASP A 51 27.96 -25.13 -2.80
CA ASP A 51 27.63 -26.24 -1.90
C ASP A 51 28.04 -25.82 -0.48
N ARG A 52 27.07 -25.48 0.35
CA ARG A 52 27.28 -24.82 1.65
C ARG A 52 26.39 -25.43 2.73
N THR A 53 26.61 -25.00 3.98
CA THR A 53 25.68 -25.27 5.08
C THR A 53 24.53 -24.24 5.05
N LEU A 54 23.43 -24.57 5.71
CA LEU A 54 22.30 -23.65 5.83
C LEU A 54 22.69 -22.35 6.55
N GLU A 55 23.62 -22.42 7.49
CA GLU A 55 24.15 -21.25 8.21
C GLU A 55 24.94 -20.29 7.31
N ASP A 56 25.57 -20.80 6.25
CA ASP A 56 26.36 -20.03 5.30
C ASP A 56 25.52 -19.41 4.16
N VAL A 57 24.20 -19.63 4.14
CA VAL A 57 23.33 -19.21 3.02
C VAL A 57 23.42 -17.70 2.75
N PHE A 58 23.56 -16.90 3.79
CA PHE A 58 23.66 -15.43 3.64
C PHE A 58 25.00 -15.01 3.00
N LYS A 59 26.09 -15.72 3.29
CA LYS A 59 27.37 -15.51 2.60
C LYS A 59 27.27 -15.83 1.12
N VAL A 60 26.56 -16.91 0.77
CA VAL A 60 26.33 -17.27 -0.63
C VAL A 60 25.51 -16.19 -1.35
N GLN A 61 24.50 -15.61 -0.70
CA GLN A 61 23.75 -14.50 -1.27
C GLN A 61 24.65 -13.27 -1.53
N GLU A 62 25.55 -12.96 -0.60
CA GLU A 62 26.54 -11.86 -0.77
C GLU A 62 27.50 -12.18 -1.93
N GLU A 63 28.05 -13.41 -2.01
CA GLU A 63 28.94 -13.86 -3.08
C GLU A 63 28.23 -13.78 -4.46
N ILE A 64 26.98 -14.22 -4.56
CA ILE A 64 26.19 -14.14 -5.80
C ILE A 64 25.99 -12.69 -6.22
N ALA A 65 25.58 -11.82 -5.29
CA ALA A 65 25.33 -10.42 -5.58
C ALA A 65 26.60 -9.67 -6.03
N GLU A 66 27.76 -9.99 -5.40
CA GLU A 66 29.06 -9.42 -5.79
C GLU A 66 29.46 -9.90 -7.19
N ASN A 67 29.32 -11.19 -7.51
CA ASN A 67 29.63 -11.75 -8.82
C ASN A 67 28.74 -11.18 -9.94
N ILE A 68 27.45 -10.97 -9.66
CA ILE A 68 26.53 -10.34 -10.61
C ILE A 68 26.97 -8.88 -10.88
N ALA A 69 27.24 -8.12 -9.81
CA ALA A 69 27.69 -6.74 -9.95
C ALA A 69 29.00 -6.63 -10.75
N GLU A 70 29.96 -7.50 -10.48
CA GLU A 70 31.23 -7.56 -11.20
C GLU A 70 31.04 -7.92 -12.68
N THR A 71 30.18 -8.90 -12.97
CA THR A 71 29.87 -9.35 -14.35
C THR A 71 29.17 -8.23 -15.16
N LEU A 72 28.41 -7.37 -14.50
CA LEU A 72 27.70 -6.22 -15.11
C LEU A 72 28.53 -4.93 -15.07
N ASP A 73 29.83 -4.97 -14.74
CA ASP A 73 30.72 -3.82 -14.59
C ASP A 73 30.17 -2.76 -13.59
N VAL A 74 29.37 -3.19 -12.62
CA VAL A 74 28.87 -2.30 -11.56
C VAL A 74 29.92 -2.15 -10.48
N VAL A 75 30.50 -0.96 -10.36
CA VAL A 75 31.47 -0.65 -9.30
C VAL A 75 30.76 -0.56 -7.96
N LEU A 76 30.94 -1.56 -7.11
CA LEU A 76 30.51 -1.54 -5.72
C LEU A 76 31.58 -0.85 -4.85
N SER A 77 31.29 0.36 -4.37
CA SER A 77 32.15 1.00 -3.36
C SER A 77 32.14 0.18 -2.07
N GLU A 78 33.22 0.31 -1.27
CA GLU A 78 33.29 -0.37 0.03
C GLU A 78 32.13 0.00 0.96
N GLU A 79 31.65 1.23 0.87
CA GLU A 79 30.45 1.68 1.60
C GLU A 79 29.19 0.90 1.17
N LYS A 80 28.98 0.70 -0.15
CA LYS A 80 27.87 -0.10 -0.68
C LYS A 80 27.98 -1.57 -0.24
N ARG A 81 29.20 -2.15 -0.32
CA ARG A 81 29.46 -3.52 0.17
C ARG A 81 29.16 -3.67 1.65
N GLN A 82 29.53 -2.68 2.48
CA GLN A 82 29.21 -2.69 3.92
C GLN A 82 27.72 -2.55 4.17
N LYS A 83 27.00 -1.71 3.40
CA LYS A 83 25.54 -1.62 3.47
C LYS A 83 24.88 -2.96 3.11
N MET A 84 25.30 -3.61 2.03
CA MET A 84 24.80 -4.93 1.65
C MET A 84 25.04 -5.97 2.75
N ARG A 85 26.25 -6.00 3.35
CA ARG A 85 26.56 -6.94 4.47
C ARG A 85 25.75 -6.67 5.74
N LYS A 86 25.35 -5.42 5.99
CA LYS A 86 24.50 -5.04 7.14
C LYS A 86 23.02 -5.21 6.86
N ALA A 87 22.61 -5.24 5.60
CA ALA A 87 21.22 -5.43 5.22
C ALA A 87 20.76 -6.88 5.47
N GLY A 88 19.46 -7.02 5.68
CA GLY A 88 18.81 -8.32 5.79
C GLY A 88 18.94 -8.99 7.17
N ILE A 89 18.15 -10.02 7.34
CA ILE A 89 18.06 -10.82 8.56
C ILE A 89 19.12 -11.90 8.51
N LYS A 90 20.09 -11.89 9.44
CA LYS A 90 21.22 -12.84 9.47
C LYS A 90 20.93 -14.13 10.28
N ASN A 91 19.83 -14.17 11.01
CA ASN A 91 19.37 -15.37 11.69
C ASN A 91 18.44 -16.18 10.79
N VAL A 92 18.77 -17.44 10.51
CA VAL A 92 18.03 -18.30 9.57
C VAL A 92 16.60 -18.54 10.04
N GLU A 93 16.37 -18.78 11.33
CA GLU A 93 15.03 -19.01 11.87
C GLU A 93 14.17 -17.75 11.75
N ALA A 94 14.74 -16.59 12.10
CA ALA A 94 14.07 -15.31 11.94
C ALA A 94 13.75 -15.01 10.47
N PHE A 95 14.67 -15.31 9.55
CA PHE A 95 14.46 -15.12 8.12
C PHE A 95 13.31 -16.01 7.58
N ILE A 96 13.30 -17.29 7.96
CA ILE A 96 12.22 -18.21 7.57
C ILE A 96 10.89 -17.74 8.13
N ALA A 97 10.85 -17.30 9.39
CA ALA A 97 9.66 -16.78 10.01
C ALA A 97 9.17 -15.48 9.30
N TYR A 98 10.08 -14.56 9.02
CA TYR A 98 9.79 -13.35 8.26
C TYR A 98 9.18 -13.67 6.88
N GLN A 99 9.78 -14.59 6.10
CA GLN A 99 9.26 -14.96 4.78
C GLN A 99 7.85 -15.58 4.84
N LYS A 100 7.56 -16.38 5.86
CA LYS A 100 6.21 -16.91 6.08
C LYS A 100 5.22 -15.84 6.51
N GLY A 101 5.66 -14.89 7.35
CA GLY A 101 4.88 -13.72 7.71
C GLY A 101 4.54 -12.87 6.49
N MET A 102 5.54 -12.59 5.64
CA MET A 102 5.32 -11.86 4.39
C MET A 102 4.34 -12.56 3.45
N ALA A 103 4.46 -13.88 3.28
CA ALA A 103 3.53 -14.63 2.43
C ALA A 103 2.08 -14.54 2.91
N ALA A 104 1.84 -14.57 4.23
CA ALA A 104 0.51 -14.38 4.80
C ALA A 104 0.05 -12.91 4.69
N PHE A 105 0.95 -11.95 4.87
CA PHE A 105 0.70 -10.53 4.71
C PHE A 105 0.28 -10.17 3.28
N GLU A 106 1.02 -10.67 2.28
CA GLU A 106 0.70 -10.52 0.86
C GLU A 106 -0.66 -11.15 0.52
N GLN A 107 -0.95 -12.32 1.08
CA GLN A 107 -2.25 -12.96 0.90
C GLN A 107 -3.39 -12.15 1.51
N ALA A 108 -3.20 -11.50 2.66
CA ALA A 108 -4.18 -10.63 3.29
C ALA A 108 -4.57 -9.47 2.38
N HIS A 109 -3.60 -8.89 1.66
CA HIS A 109 -3.81 -7.75 0.78
C HIS A 109 -4.25 -8.13 -0.65
N SER A 110 -4.24 -9.40 -1.00
CA SER A 110 -4.79 -9.91 -2.26
C SER A 110 -6.23 -10.43 -2.16
N LEU A 111 -6.72 -10.68 -0.93
CA LEU A 111 -8.04 -11.22 -0.63
C LEU A 111 -8.90 -10.19 0.13
N HIS A 112 -10.22 -10.34 0.04
CA HIS A 112 -11.18 -9.48 0.78
C HIS A 112 -11.23 -9.74 2.29
N GLU A 113 -10.70 -10.87 2.76
CA GLU A 113 -10.66 -11.25 4.18
C GLU A 113 -9.26 -11.03 4.77
N SER A 114 -8.90 -9.76 5.00
CA SER A 114 -7.54 -9.38 5.44
C SER A 114 -7.21 -9.87 6.86
N ILE A 115 -8.13 -9.71 7.81
CA ILE A 115 -7.84 -9.91 9.25
C ILE A 115 -7.37 -11.33 9.59
N PRO A 116 -7.99 -12.44 9.13
CA PRO A 116 -7.49 -13.77 9.44
C PRO A 116 -6.06 -14.03 8.97
N GLN A 117 -5.71 -13.54 7.77
CA GLN A 117 -4.36 -13.70 7.23
C GLN A 117 -3.34 -12.80 7.94
N LEU A 118 -3.72 -11.59 8.34
CA LEU A 118 -2.87 -10.72 9.16
C LEU A 118 -2.59 -11.30 10.55
N VAL A 119 -3.55 -12.01 11.14
CA VAL A 119 -3.30 -12.76 12.39
C VAL A 119 -2.23 -13.84 12.18
N ILE A 120 -2.27 -14.58 11.06
CA ILE A 120 -1.25 -15.57 10.71
C ILE A 120 0.11 -14.89 10.44
N ALA A 121 0.10 -13.76 9.74
CA ALA A 121 1.31 -12.97 9.49
C ALA A 121 1.97 -12.56 10.80
N ASN A 122 1.20 -12.00 11.74
CA ASN A 122 1.71 -11.55 13.03
C ASN A 122 2.29 -12.68 13.88
N GLN A 123 1.70 -13.88 13.87
CA GLN A 123 2.28 -15.04 14.55
C GLN A 123 3.69 -15.38 14.05
N TRP A 124 3.94 -15.24 12.75
CA TRP A 124 5.27 -15.44 12.17
C TRP A 124 6.20 -14.26 12.42
N PHE A 125 5.71 -13.03 12.38
CA PHE A 125 6.47 -11.84 12.71
C PHE A 125 6.93 -11.86 14.18
N ASP A 126 6.08 -12.29 15.11
CA ASP A 126 6.45 -12.51 16.52
C ASP A 126 7.64 -13.46 16.67
N ILE A 127 7.65 -14.58 15.93
CA ILE A 127 8.79 -15.52 15.94
C ILE A 127 10.05 -14.85 15.39
N ALA A 128 9.93 -14.05 14.32
CA ALA A 128 11.08 -13.33 13.78
C ALA A 128 11.65 -12.31 14.75
N LEU A 129 10.78 -11.54 15.41
CA LEU A 129 11.12 -10.52 16.40
C LEU A 129 11.68 -11.11 17.71
N ASP A 130 11.22 -12.31 18.11
CA ASP A 130 11.81 -13.04 19.26
C ASP A 130 13.29 -13.39 19.02
N LYS A 131 13.64 -13.74 17.79
CA LYS A 131 15.02 -14.10 17.39
C LYS A 131 15.88 -12.88 17.08
N VAL A 132 15.29 -11.85 16.48
CA VAL A 132 15.96 -10.61 16.07
C VAL A 132 15.05 -9.42 16.36
N PRO A 133 15.16 -8.81 17.55
CA PRO A 133 14.28 -7.69 17.95
C PRO A 133 14.51 -6.38 17.18
N GLU A 134 15.60 -6.27 16.41
CA GLU A 134 16.05 -5.03 15.75
C GLU A 134 15.61 -4.99 14.28
N LEU A 135 14.34 -5.34 14.00
CA LEU A 135 13.75 -5.39 12.66
C LEU A 135 12.64 -4.33 12.53
N PRO A 136 12.98 -3.08 12.18
CA PRO A 136 12.00 -1.99 12.10
C PRO A 136 10.88 -2.26 11.10
N ASP A 137 11.20 -2.84 9.93
CA ASP A 137 10.21 -3.18 8.91
C ASP A 137 9.17 -4.18 9.44
N VAL A 138 9.61 -5.14 10.27
CA VAL A 138 8.70 -6.17 10.80
C VAL A 138 7.72 -5.56 11.79
N TYR A 139 8.15 -4.65 12.68
CA TYR A 139 7.23 -3.92 13.54
C TYR A 139 6.26 -3.05 12.73
N TYR A 140 6.74 -2.43 11.66
CA TYR A 140 5.92 -1.59 10.80
C TYR A 140 4.84 -2.39 10.06
N LEU A 141 5.13 -3.62 9.65
CA LEU A 141 4.16 -4.53 9.05
C LEU A 141 3.24 -5.18 10.10
N HIS A 142 3.77 -5.49 11.29
CA HIS A 142 3.02 -6.13 12.37
C HIS A 142 1.84 -5.28 12.87
N GLN A 143 1.99 -3.96 12.89
CA GLN A 143 0.93 -3.05 13.34
C GLN A 143 -0.29 -3.03 12.40
N ASP A 144 -0.17 -3.51 11.16
CA ASP A 144 -1.19 -3.40 10.14
C ASP A 144 -2.49 -4.18 10.47
N LEU A 145 -2.37 -5.34 11.13
CA LEU A 145 -3.52 -6.06 11.69
C LEU A 145 -4.41 -5.16 12.55
N TYR A 146 -3.79 -4.35 13.36
CA TYR A 146 -4.50 -3.45 14.28
C TYR A 146 -5.05 -2.23 13.56
N GLY A 147 -4.37 -1.77 12.49
CA GLY A 147 -4.85 -0.75 11.57
C GLY A 147 -6.16 -1.17 10.89
N HIS A 148 -6.24 -2.42 10.41
CA HIS A 148 -7.47 -2.98 9.83
C HIS A 148 -8.63 -3.07 10.84
N LYS A 149 -8.37 -3.41 12.11
CA LYS A 149 -9.40 -3.37 13.17
C LYS A 149 -9.88 -1.95 13.45
N LEU A 150 -8.97 -0.98 13.42
CA LEU A 150 -9.31 0.44 13.53
C LEU A 150 -10.20 0.89 12.36
N PHE A 151 -9.82 0.53 11.15
CA PHE A 151 -10.57 0.83 9.93
C PHE A 151 -12.00 0.31 10.03
N ASP A 152 -12.18 -0.97 10.39
CA ASP A 152 -13.50 -1.58 10.52
C ASP A 152 -14.38 -0.84 11.55
N TYR A 153 -13.84 -0.52 12.74
CA TYR A 153 -14.55 0.26 13.74
C TYR A 153 -14.96 1.66 13.27
N LEU A 154 -14.08 2.33 12.50
CA LEU A 154 -14.30 3.71 12.08
C LEU A 154 -15.25 3.82 10.90
N MET A 155 -15.23 2.84 10.01
CA MET A 155 -15.99 2.88 8.76
C MET A 155 -17.38 2.27 8.87
N TYR A 156 -17.61 1.36 9.82
CA TYR A 156 -18.87 0.64 9.94
C TYR A 156 -19.54 0.86 11.31
N SER A 157 -20.73 1.45 11.32
CA SER A 157 -21.52 1.64 12.57
C SER A 157 -22.01 0.32 13.20
N ASN A 158 -22.04 -0.75 12.42
CA ASN A 158 -22.38 -2.11 12.85
C ASN A 158 -21.15 -3.00 13.13
N SER A 159 -19.97 -2.43 13.19
CA SER A 159 -18.72 -3.15 13.51
C SER A 159 -18.84 -3.96 14.81
N ASP A 160 -18.28 -5.15 14.82
CA ASP A 160 -18.16 -5.99 16.02
C ASP A 160 -17.18 -5.43 17.06
N TYR A 161 -16.23 -4.59 16.64
CA TYR A 161 -15.27 -3.95 17.54
C TYR A 161 -15.88 -2.83 18.36
N LYS A 162 -15.51 -2.77 19.64
CA LYS A 162 -15.93 -1.73 20.59
C LYS A 162 -14.78 -0.77 20.88
N THR A 163 -15.09 0.39 21.44
CA THR A 163 -14.08 1.42 21.81
C THR A 163 -12.93 0.84 22.63
N GLN A 164 -13.18 -0.15 23.49
CA GLN A 164 -12.13 -0.81 24.28
C GLN A 164 -11.17 -1.61 23.38
N ASP A 165 -11.70 -2.39 22.44
CA ASP A 165 -10.90 -3.20 21.51
C ASP A 165 -10.01 -2.31 20.63
N VAL A 166 -10.55 -1.17 20.20
CA VAL A 166 -9.85 -0.16 19.42
C VAL A 166 -8.78 0.56 20.25
N GLY A 167 -9.07 0.85 21.52
CA GLY A 167 -8.09 1.41 22.44
C GLY A 167 -6.90 0.46 22.69
N ASP A 168 -7.16 -0.84 22.73
CA ASP A 168 -6.10 -1.84 22.83
C ASP A 168 -5.35 -2.01 21.51
N ALA A 169 -6.04 -2.00 20.37
CA ALA A 169 -5.41 -1.99 19.04
C ALA A 169 -4.48 -0.78 18.88
N LEU A 170 -4.92 0.42 19.26
CA LEU A 170 -4.08 1.63 19.22
C LEU A 170 -2.79 1.48 20.05
N LYS A 171 -2.87 0.87 21.25
CA LYS A 171 -1.69 0.62 22.07
C LYS A 171 -0.69 -0.31 21.37
N HIS A 172 -1.19 -1.36 20.68
CA HIS A 172 -0.34 -2.24 19.89
C HIS A 172 0.34 -1.49 18.76
N ILE A 173 -0.40 -0.73 17.96
CA ILE A 173 0.15 0.10 16.87
C ILE A 173 1.21 1.05 17.41
N GLN A 174 0.92 1.77 18.49
CA GLN A 174 1.85 2.73 19.08
C GLN A 174 3.13 2.07 19.56
N ASN A 175 3.03 0.90 20.19
CA ASN A 175 4.20 0.16 20.69
C ASN A 175 5.07 -0.36 19.53
N ASP A 176 4.46 -0.86 18.46
CA ASP A 176 5.17 -1.33 17.28
C ASP A 176 5.87 -0.15 16.56
N LEU A 177 5.16 0.96 16.35
CA LEU A 177 5.75 2.15 15.74
C LEU A 177 6.88 2.76 16.61
N ASP A 178 6.74 2.78 17.93
CA ASP A 178 7.80 3.25 18.84
C ASP A 178 9.06 2.36 18.74
N ARG A 179 8.90 1.05 18.52
CA ARG A 179 10.01 0.11 18.26
C ARG A 179 10.58 0.31 16.86
N ALA A 180 9.72 0.44 15.83
CA ALA A 180 10.16 0.73 14.47
C ALA A 180 10.99 2.03 14.41
N ILE A 181 10.52 3.11 15.04
CA ILE A 181 11.25 4.38 15.16
C ILE A 181 12.60 4.21 15.87
N ARG A 182 12.63 3.42 16.95
CA ARG A 182 13.86 3.16 17.72
C ARG A 182 14.92 2.46 16.89
N TYR A 183 14.53 1.49 16.09
CA TYR A 183 15.43 0.66 15.29
C TYR A 183 15.60 1.15 13.84
N ALA A 184 14.96 2.26 13.47
CA ALA A 184 15.06 2.84 12.13
C ALA A 184 16.52 3.05 11.71
N ARG A 185 16.84 2.60 10.50
CA ARG A 185 18.21 2.55 9.95
C ARG A 185 18.60 3.84 9.25
N THR A 186 17.60 4.61 8.77
CA THR A 186 17.77 5.90 8.10
C THR A 186 16.87 6.97 8.71
N ASP A 187 17.19 8.24 8.48
CA ASP A 187 16.34 9.35 8.93
C ASP A 187 15.01 9.38 8.14
N ALA A 188 15.01 8.96 6.88
CA ALA A 188 13.81 8.86 6.06
C ALA A 188 12.87 7.76 6.61
N GLU A 189 13.40 6.56 6.88
CA GLU A 189 12.66 5.47 7.51
C GLU A 189 12.06 5.90 8.86
N ARG A 190 12.86 6.54 9.71
CA ARG A 190 12.39 7.10 10.99
C ARG A 190 11.26 8.12 10.79
N ALA A 191 11.37 8.95 9.76
CA ALA A 191 10.37 9.98 9.47
C ALA A 191 9.03 9.36 9.01
N ILE A 192 9.07 8.31 8.17
CA ILE A 192 7.87 7.56 7.74
C ILE A 192 7.15 6.99 8.97
N PHE A 193 7.87 6.27 9.83
CA PHE A 193 7.27 5.68 11.04
C PHE A 193 6.75 6.74 12.02
N SER A 194 7.43 7.90 12.10
CA SER A 194 6.99 9.02 12.93
C SER A 194 5.74 9.69 12.37
N ALA A 195 5.63 9.85 11.05
CA ALA A 195 4.43 10.37 10.39
C ALA A 195 3.23 9.44 10.62
N GLU A 196 3.41 8.13 10.47
CA GLU A 196 2.40 7.12 10.79
C GLU A 196 1.95 7.20 12.25
N ARG A 197 2.90 7.36 13.17
CA ARG A 197 2.64 7.49 14.62
C ARG A 197 1.86 8.75 14.96
N VAL A 198 2.21 9.88 14.30
CA VAL A 198 1.56 11.19 14.49
C VAL A 198 0.15 11.18 13.91
N MET A 199 -0.08 10.53 12.78
CA MET A 199 -1.39 10.41 12.14
C MET A 199 -2.46 9.85 13.10
N LEU A 200 -2.08 8.93 13.98
CA LEU A 200 -2.93 8.29 14.99
C LEU A 200 -2.93 9.05 16.34
N SER A 201 -2.39 10.27 16.39
CA SER A 201 -2.37 11.12 17.56
C SER A 201 -3.40 12.25 17.48
N GLU A 202 -3.56 12.95 18.59
CA GLU A 202 -4.40 14.16 18.63
C GLU A 202 -3.68 15.43 18.16
N ASP A 203 -2.36 15.38 17.96
CA ASP A 203 -1.52 16.52 17.58
C ASP A 203 -0.82 16.24 16.24
N TRP A 204 -1.21 16.97 15.20
CA TRP A 204 -0.62 16.90 13.86
C TRP A 204 0.35 18.05 13.56
N SER A 205 0.68 18.88 14.53
CA SER A 205 1.53 20.07 14.33
C SER A 205 2.88 19.78 13.66
N ARG A 206 3.42 18.54 13.81
CA ARG A 206 4.66 18.10 13.19
C ARG A 206 4.48 17.20 11.96
N MET A 207 3.26 16.95 11.53
CA MET A 207 2.99 16.03 10.42
C MET A 207 3.74 16.46 9.14
N GLY A 208 3.64 17.73 8.75
CA GLY A 208 4.34 18.26 7.56
C GLY A 208 5.85 18.11 7.64
N GLU A 209 6.45 18.34 8.83
CA GLU A 209 7.89 18.16 9.05
C GLU A 209 8.32 16.70 8.80
N TRP A 210 7.55 15.73 9.32
CA TRP A 210 7.83 14.31 9.11
C TRP A 210 7.65 13.89 7.66
N LEU A 211 6.61 14.37 6.96
CA LEU A 211 6.40 14.08 5.54
C LEU A 211 7.53 14.65 4.68
N ASP A 212 8.02 15.86 4.95
CA ASP A 212 9.16 16.45 4.24
C ASP A 212 10.47 15.67 4.45
N GLN A 213 10.64 15.03 5.61
CA GLN A 213 11.81 14.21 5.91
C GLN A 213 11.67 12.77 5.39
N ALA A 214 10.45 12.26 5.25
CA ALA A 214 10.14 10.90 4.85
C ALA A 214 10.56 10.61 3.40
N PHE A 215 10.24 11.51 2.48
CA PHE A 215 10.39 11.27 1.05
C PHE A 215 11.79 11.65 0.57
N LYS A 216 12.73 10.70 0.60
CA LYS A 216 14.12 10.91 0.15
C LYS A 216 14.42 10.05 -1.08
N PRO A 217 15.19 10.58 -2.07
CA PRO A 217 15.58 9.83 -3.24
C PRO A 217 16.30 8.51 -2.88
N GLY A 218 15.81 7.39 -3.42
CA GLY A 218 16.44 6.09 -3.27
C GLY A 218 16.14 5.38 -1.93
N ASP A 219 15.30 5.94 -1.08
CA ASP A 219 14.75 5.23 0.08
C ASP A 219 13.71 4.20 -0.37
N CYS A 220 13.67 3.04 0.27
CA CYS A 220 12.82 1.91 -0.09
C CYS A 220 11.88 1.50 1.04
N THR A 221 11.71 2.35 2.04
CA THR A 221 10.79 2.09 3.14
C THR A 221 9.36 2.06 2.61
N PRO A 222 8.60 0.98 2.84
CA PRO A 222 7.21 0.90 2.38
C PRO A 222 6.35 1.99 3.03
N LEU A 223 5.37 2.47 2.27
CA LEU A 223 4.31 3.32 2.80
C LEU A 223 3.15 2.43 3.25
N ASN A 224 2.54 2.75 4.39
CA ASN A 224 1.31 2.12 4.82
C ASN A 224 0.18 3.19 4.85
N TRP A 225 -0.48 3.40 5.95
CA TRP A 225 -1.60 4.35 6.04
C TRP A 225 -1.19 5.82 5.85
N VAL A 226 0.07 6.20 6.14
CA VAL A 226 0.60 7.57 6.00
C VAL A 226 0.49 8.12 4.57
N GLN A 227 0.46 7.26 3.56
CA GLN A 227 0.28 7.71 2.17
C GLN A 227 -1.04 8.46 1.96
N ASN A 228 -2.10 8.12 2.72
CA ASN A 228 -3.38 8.80 2.61
C ASN A 228 -3.26 10.29 2.97
N VAL A 229 -2.53 10.59 4.05
CA VAL A 229 -2.21 11.98 4.45
C VAL A 229 -1.35 12.65 3.37
N ALA A 230 -0.31 11.95 2.90
CA ALA A 230 0.59 12.46 1.87
C ALA A 230 -0.15 12.83 0.58
N ASN A 231 -1.05 11.97 0.13
CA ASN A 231 -1.83 12.20 -1.08
C ASN A 231 -2.74 13.42 -0.96
N VAL A 232 -3.51 13.50 0.12
CA VAL A 232 -4.51 14.54 0.32
C VAL A 232 -3.89 15.92 0.52
N PHE A 233 -2.77 16.02 1.22
CA PHE A 233 -2.19 17.29 1.64
C PHE A 233 -0.95 17.72 0.84
N GLY A 234 -0.74 17.16 -0.37
CA GLY A 234 0.18 17.73 -1.35
C GLY A 234 1.51 17.02 -1.52
N TRP A 235 1.71 15.85 -0.90
CA TRP A 235 2.91 15.01 -1.10
C TRP A 235 2.68 13.84 -2.06
N ALA A 236 1.61 13.85 -2.87
CA ALA A 236 1.27 12.74 -3.79
C ALA A 236 2.40 12.43 -4.79
N SER A 237 3.08 13.45 -5.33
CA SER A 237 4.22 13.24 -6.23
C SER A 237 5.41 12.58 -5.54
N GLN A 238 5.68 12.94 -4.28
CA GLN A 238 6.74 12.34 -3.48
C GLN A 238 6.38 10.90 -3.09
N ALA A 239 5.13 10.63 -2.72
CA ALA A 239 4.63 9.29 -2.46
C ALA A 239 4.70 8.41 -3.72
N THR A 240 4.40 8.96 -4.90
CA THR A 240 4.61 8.31 -6.21
C THR A 240 6.07 7.89 -6.39
N GLN A 241 7.01 8.81 -6.18
CA GLN A 241 8.44 8.51 -6.30
C GLN A 241 8.90 7.45 -5.29
N GLN A 242 8.38 7.50 -4.06
CA GLN A 242 8.67 6.51 -3.04
C GLN A 242 8.21 5.11 -3.46
N ASN A 243 6.97 4.96 -3.94
CA ASN A 243 6.46 3.68 -4.42
C ASN A 243 7.26 3.15 -5.63
N GLN A 244 7.69 4.01 -6.55
CA GLN A 244 8.60 3.63 -7.62
C GLN A 244 9.95 3.13 -7.09
N ASN A 245 10.49 3.72 -6.02
CA ASN A 245 11.71 3.25 -5.37
C ASN A 245 11.49 1.89 -4.73
N ILE A 246 10.38 1.70 -4.00
CA ILE A 246 10.02 0.41 -3.37
C ILE A 246 9.97 -0.70 -4.44
N MET A 247 9.29 -0.47 -5.56
CA MET A 247 9.22 -1.42 -6.67
C MET A 247 10.58 -1.76 -7.30
N ARG A 248 11.56 -0.85 -7.25
CA ARG A 248 12.94 -1.15 -7.69
C ARG A 248 13.70 -1.99 -6.65
N CYS A 249 13.43 -1.78 -5.37
CA CYS A 249 14.07 -2.51 -4.28
C CYS A 249 13.48 -3.90 -4.09
N ASP A 250 12.16 -3.99 -4.20
CA ASP A 250 11.39 -5.23 -4.12
C ASP A 250 10.29 -5.25 -5.20
N PRO A 251 10.59 -5.76 -6.38
CA PRO A 251 9.63 -5.85 -7.48
C PRO A 251 8.43 -6.77 -7.17
N LEU A 252 8.53 -7.63 -6.15
CA LEU A 252 7.47 -8.56 -5.78
C LEU A 252 6.53 -8.00 -4.71
N SER A 253 6.86 -6.86 -4.10
CA SER A 253 6.00 -6.23 -3.08
C SER A 253 4.62 -5.91 -3.66
N SER A 254 3.55 -6.30 -2.96
CA SER A 254 2.16 -6.05 -3.37
C SER A 254 1.73 -4.61 -3.09
N LEU A 255 2.15 -4.03 -1.97
CA LEU A 255 1.69 -2.71 -1.53
C LEU A 255 1.84 -1.63 -2.61
N PRO A 256 3.00 -1.41 -3.24
CA PRO A 256 3.14 -0.35 -4.23
C PRO A 256 2.35 -0.59 -5.53
N ARG A 257 1.84 -1.80 -5.78
CA ARG A 257 1.13 -2.12 -7.03
C ARG A 257 -0.16 -1.35 -7.17
N TRP A 258 -0.95 -1.25 -6.10
CA TRP A 258 -2.18 -0.48 -6.08
C TRP A 258 -1.97 0.95 -5.54
N GLN A 259 -0.98 1.15 -4.68
CA GLN A 259 -0.66 2.46 -4.13
C GLN A 259 -0.12 3.42 -5.20
N LEU A 260 0.74 2.94 -6.10
CA LEU A 260 1.33 3.77 -7.15
C LEU A 260 0.27 4.39 -8.09
N PRO A 261 -0.69 3.63 -8.67
CA PRO A 261 -1.76 4.22 -9.46
C PRO A 261 -2.60 5.24 -8.66
N HIS A 262 -2.90 4.95 -7.40
CA HIS A 262 -3.65 5.86 -6.53
C HIS A 262 -2.88 7.17 -6.28
N ASN A 263 -1.59 7.09 -5.99
CA ASN A 263 -0.75 8.28 -5.78
C ASN A 263 -0.60 9.11 -7.07
N LEU A 264 -0.47 8.46 -8.23
CA LEU A 264 -0.42 9.12 -9.53
C LEU A 264 -1.72 9.90 -9.79
N LEU A 265 -2.86 9.31 -9.45
CA LEU A 265 -4.15 9.97 -9.59
C LEU A 265 -4.26 11.22 -8.70
N TRP A 266 -3.82 11.14 -7.44
CA TRP A 266 -3.73 12.30 -6.56
C TRP A 266 -2.71 13.35 -7.01
N ALA A 267 -1.65 12.92 -7.70
CA ALA A 267 -0.67 13.82 -8.32
C ALA A 267 -1.19 14.48 -9.62
N GLY A 268 -2.37 14.12 -10.09
CA GLY A 268 -3.02 14.67 -11.28
C GLY A 268 -2.62 14.00 -12.60
N ASP A 269 -2.00 12.83 -12.54
CA ASP A 269 -1.55 12.06 -13.72
C ASP A 269 -2.38 10.77 -13.89
N ALA A 270 -3.62 10.95 -14.31
CA ALA A 270 -4.56 9.85 -14.50
C ALA A 270 -4.13 8.88 -15.63
N GLU A 271 -3.46 9.39 -16.69
CA GLU A 271 -2.94 8.56 -17.78
C GLU A 271 -1.87 7.59 -17.28
N ALA A 272 -0.88 8.10 -16.52
CA ALA A 272 0.14 7.26 -15.90
C ALA A 272 -0.45 6.31 -14.86
N ALA A 273 -1.51 6.71 -14.13
CA ALA A 273 -2.21 5.86 -13.19
C ALA A 273 -2.85 4.63 -13.87
N VAL A 274 -3.56 4.83 -14.98
CA VAL A 274 -4.12 3.73 -15.80
C VAL A 274 -3.01 2.81 -16.28
N ALA A 275 -1.99 3.38 -16.92
CA ALA A 275 -0.88 2.61 -17.49
C ALA A 275 -0.16 1.76 -16.42
N SER A 276 0.07 2.34 -15.23
CA SER A 276 0.72 1.65 -14.10
C SER A 276 -0.15 0.49 -13.57
N ALA A 277 -1.46 0.70 -13.42
CA ALA A 277 -2.37 -0.35 -12.97
C ALA A 277 -2.47 -1.50 -13.99
N GLU A 278 -2.62 -1.19 -15.28
CA GLU A 278 -2.67 -2.19 -16.36
C GLU A 278 -1.38 -3.00 -16.44
N GLN A 279 -0.23 -2.34 -16.30
CA GLN A 279 1.06 -3.03 -16.27
C GLN A 279 1.15 -3.98 -15.07
N SER A 280 0.73 -3.55 -13.88
CA SER A 280 0.71 -4.39 -12.68
C SER A 280 -0.18 -5.61 -12.87
N LEU A 281 -1.41 -5.43 -13.35
CA LEU A 281 -2.35 -6.53 -13.61
C LEU A 281 -1.81 -7.51 -14.67
N LYS A 282 -1.11 -7.02 -15.68
CA LYS A 282 -0.49 -7.85 -16.72
C LYS A 282 0.67 -8.69 -16.18
N ILE A 283 1.52 -8.12 -15.34
CA ILE A 283 2.74 -8.79 -14.84
C ILE A 283 2.41 -9.78 -13.72
N TYR A 284 1.62 -9.34 -12.75
CA TYR A 284 1.39 -10.06 -11.49
C TYR A 284 0.07 -10.83 -11.46
N GLY A 285 -0.80 -10.61 -12.44
CA GLY A 285 -2.15 -11.16 -12.47
C GLY A 285 -3.17 -10.23 -11.81
N PHE A 286 -4.40 -10.72 -11.71
CA PHE A 286 -5.49 -9.95 -11.17
C PHE A 286 -5.31 -9.69 -9.66
N ASP A 287 -5.56 -8.45 -9.26
CA ASP A 287 -5.61 -7.94 -7.90
C ASP A 287 -6.73 -6.91 -7.78
N GLY A 288 -7.64 -7.09 -6.82
CA GLY A 288 -8.84 -6.26 -6.69
C GLY A 288 -8.54 -4.79 -6.42
N TRP A 289 -7.56 -4.50 -5.57
CA TRP A 289 -7.16 -3.13 -5.22
C TRP A 289 -6.51 -2.39 -6.40
N THR A 290 -5.65 -3.10 -7.14
CA THR A 290 -5.03 -2.57 -8.36
C THR A 290 -6.09 -2.28 -9.43
N ASP A 291 -7.09 -3.15 -9.58
CA ASP A 291 -8.18 -2.96 -10.53
C ASP A 291 -9.13 -1.82 -10.11
N ASP A 292 -9.32 -1.59 -8.81
CA ASP A 292 -10.05 -0.42 -8.30
C ASP A 292 -9.31 0.89 -8.56
N SER A 293 -8.00 0.89 -8.40
CA SER A 293 -7.18 2.05 -8.75
C SER A 293 -7.21 2.33 -10.26
N ARG A 294 -7.20 1.27 -11.09
CA ARG A 294 -7.40 1.38 -12.56
C ARG A 294 -8.76 1.98 -12.90
N PHE A 295 -9.83 1.47 -12.28
CA PHE A 295 -11.18 1.98 -12.45
C PHE A 295 -11.26 3.47 -12.12
N SER A 296 -10.76 3.87 -10.96
CA SER A 296 -10.77 5.27 -10.50
C SER A 296 -10.00 6.19 -11.44
N ALA A 297 -8.84 5.73 -11.94
CA ALA A 297 -8.03 6.48 -12.88
C ALA A 297 -8.73 6.60 -14.27
N GLN A 298 -9.34 5.54 -14.74
CA GLN A 298 -10.10 5.54 -16.00
C GLN A 298 -11.32 6.47 -15.90
N LEU A 299 -12.02 6.45 -14.77
CA LEU A 299 -13.16 7.33 -14.50
C LEU A 299 -12.73 8.82 -14.46
N ALA A 300 -11.53 9.11 -13.93
CA ALA A 300 -10.98 10.46 -13.92
C ALA A 300 -10.63 10.96 -15.33
N LEU A 301 -10.18 10.07 -16.23
CA LEU A 301 -9.86 10.40 -17.61
C LEU A 301 -11.13 10.63 -18.46
N ASP A 302 -12.05 9.70 -18.40
CA ASP A 302 -13.28 9.75 -19.19
C ASP A 302 -14.43 9.02 -18.47
N PRO A 303 -15.30 9.73 -17.76
CA PRO A 303 -16.47 9.14 -17.11
C PRO A 303 -17.51 8.58 -18.11
N PHE A 304 -17.41 8.94 -19.40
CA PHE A 304 -18.28 8.45 -20.47
C PHE A 304 -17.65 7.31 -21.30
N ALA A 305 -16.50 6.81 -20.87
CA ALA A 305 -15.92 5.61 -21.48
C ALA A 305 -16.90 4.43 -21.43
N ASP A 306 -16.69 3.46 -22.33
CA ASP A 306 -17.55 2.29 -22.43
C ASP A 306 -17.55 1.51 -21.10
N ASP A 307 -18.71 1.03 -20.65
CA ASP A 307 -18.84 0.29 -19.38
C ASP A 307 -17.92 -0.94 -19.35
N ALA A 308 -17.62 -1.55 -20.51
CA ALA A 308 -16.64 -2.63 -20.62
C ALA A 308 -15.20 -2.20 -20.30
N GLN A 309 -14.87 -0.91 -20.40
CA GLN A 309 -13.56 -0.36 -20.01
C GLN A 309 -13.52 0.02 -18.52
N LEU A 310 -14.65 0.46 -17.98
CA LEU A 310 -14.77 0.89 -16.59
C LEU A 310 -14.97 -0.29 -15.64
N LEU A 311 -15.87 -1.22 -15.99
CA LEU A 311 -16.18 -2.37 -15.13
C LEU A 311 -15.09 -3.44 -15.21
N SER A 312 -14.90 -4.18 -14.13
CA SER A 312 -13.94 -5.27 -14.11
C SER A 312 -14.37 -6.42 -14.99
N PRO A 313 -13.48 -6.94 -15.87
CA PRO A 313 -13.78 -8.13 -16.66
C PRO A 313 -13.76 -9.43 -15.83
N ASN A 314 -13.38 -9.36 -14.52
CA ASN A 314 -13.25 -10.55 -13.68
C ASN A 314 -14.53 -10.82 -12.89
N PRO A 315 -15.21 -11.98 -13.11
CA PRO A 315 -16.41 -12.36 -12.37
C PRO A 315 -16.21 -12.49 -10.85
N GLU A 316 -14.96 -12.72 -10.40
CA GLU A 316 -14.63 -12.80 -8.96
C GLU A 316 -14.71 -11.44 -8.26
N ASN A 317 -14.77 -10.35 -9.03
CA ASN A 317 -14.84 -8.98 -8.53
C ASN A 317 -16.26 -8.37 -8.60
N SER A 318 -17.28 -9.19 -8.78
CA SER A 318 -18.68 -8.74 -8.94
C SER A 318 -19.21 -7.94 -7.74
N ASN A 319 -18.64 -8.11 -6.56
CA ASN A 319 -19.01 -7.33 -5.37
C ASN A 319 -18.68 -5.83 -5.48
N PHE A 320 -17.76 -5.44 -6.38
CA PHE A 320 -17.42 -4.05 -6.65
C PHE A 320 -18.19 -3.44 -7.83
N ASP A 321 -18.95 -4.25 -8.59
CA ASP A 321 -19.66 -3.76 -9.76
C ASP A 321 -20.74 -2.73 -9.40
N GLN A 322 -21.44 -2.92 -8.29
CA GLN A 322 -22.47 -1.96 -7.85
C GLN A 322 -21.86 -0.63 -7.37
N PRO A 323 -20.87 -0.59 -6.47
CA PRO A 323 -20.15 0.63 -6.14
C PRO A 323 -19.54 1.31 -7.38
N ARG A 324 -18.89 0.59 -8.29
CA ARG A 324 -18.32 1.16 -9.53
C ARG A 324 -19.39 1.77 -10.43
N LYS A 325 -20.53 1.10 -10.58
CA LYS A 325 -21.66 1.62 -11.33
C LYS A 325 -22.18 2.93 -10.72
N LEU A 326 -22.30 2.98 -9.40
CA LEU A 326 -22.69 4.17 -8.67
C LEU A 326 -21.72 5.33 -8.94
N PHE A 327 -20.41 5.12 -8.77
CA PHE A 327 -19.39 6.14 -9.04
C PHE A 327 -19.46 6.62 -10.49
N THR A 328 -19.65 5.72 -11.44
CA THR A 328 -19.76 6.05 -12.87
C THR A 328 -20.99 6.94 -13.13
N LEU A 329 -22.15 6.57 -12.61
CA LEU A 329 -23.39 7.35 -12.77
C LEU A 329 -23.26 8.74 -12.14
N ALA A 330 -22.69 8.82 -10.93
CA ALA A 330 -22.46 10.10 -10.25
C ALA A 330 -21.48 10.99 -11.04
N ALA A 331 -20.39 10.42 -11.59
CA ALA A 331 -19.43 11.18 -12.40
C ALA A 331 -20.02 11.64 -13.73
N ARG A 332 -21.01 10.94 -14.29
CA ARG A 332 -21.79 11.35 -15.46
C ARG A 332 -22.86 12.38 -15.14
N GLY A 333 -23.11 12.69 -13.87
CA GLY A 333 -24.18 13.58 -13.42
C GLY A 333 -25.56 12.94 -13.40
N GLU A 334 -25.66 11.62 -13.50
CA GLU A 334 -26.88 10.83 -13.44
C GLU A 334 -27.28 10.54 -11.99
N THR A 335 -27.49 11.62 -11.22
CA THR A 335 -27.63 11.62 -9.76
C THR A 335 -28.77 10.72 -9.27
N GLU A 336 -29.97 10.79 -9.90
CA GLU A 336 -31.11 9.96 -9.49
C GLU A 336 -30.84 8.47 -9.67
N SER A 337 -30.19 8.10 -10.80
CA SER A 337 -29.78 6.72 -11.07
C SER A 337 -28.73 6.25 -10.08
N ALA A 338 -27.77 7.08 -9.74
CA ALA A 338 -26.73 6.77 -8.75
C ALA A 338 -27.34 6.50 -7.36
N ILE A 339 -28.27 7.35 -6.90
CA ILE A 339 -28.99 7.17 -5.64
C ILE A 339 -29.78 5.86 -5.64
N SER A 340 -30.49 5.53 -6.72
CA SER A 340 -31.25 4.29 -6.83
C SER A 340 -30.35 3.05 -6.72
N VAL A 341 -29.18 3.05 -7.37
CA VAL A 341 -28.21 1.95 -7.26
C VAL A 341 -27.69 1.82 -5.84
N PHE A 342 -27.48 2.94 -5.16
CA PHE A 342 -27.02 2.94 -3.78
C PHE A 342 -28.08 2.39 -2.82
N ASP A 343 -29.32 2.81 -2.94
CA ASP A 343 -30.41 2.35 -2.07
C ASP A 343 -30.59 0.83 -2.14
N ASP A 344 -30.47 0.25 -3.35
CA ASP A 344 -30.50 -1.19 -3.58
C ASP A 344 -29.30 -1.88 -2.90
N TRP A 345 -28.08 -1.34 -3.06
CA TRP A 345 -26.87 -1.90 -2.45
C TRP A 345 -26.84 -1.73 -0.92
N PHE A 346 -27.26 -0.56 -0.42
CA PHE A 346 -27.23 -0.23 1.01
C PHE A 346 -28.26 -1.01 1.81
N ALA A 347 -29.32 -1.52 1.18
CA ALA A 347 -30.28 -2.39 1.83
C ALA A 347 -29.60 -3.65 2.42
N ASP A 348 -28.59 -4.18 1.74
CA ASP A 348 -27.81 -5.35 2.18
C ASP A 348 -26.52 -4.97 2.94
N ASN A 349 -26.09 -3.70 2.87
CA ASN A 349 -24.84 -3.21 3.46
C ASN A 349 -25.08 -2.07 4.48
N GLN A 350 -26.11 -2.21 5.31
CA GLN A 350 -26.42 -1.22 6.33
C GLN A 350 -25.27 -1.04 7.32
N GLY A 351 -24.99 0.23 7.66
CA GLY A 351 -23.94 0.59 8.61
C GLY A 351 -22.58 0.89 7.97
N ASP A 352 -22.47 0.86 6.64
CA ASP A 352 -21.28 1.37 5.93
C ASP A 352 -21.35 2.89 5.83
N ASP A 353 -20.82 3.56 6.85
CA ASP A 353 -20.84 5.03 6.95
C ASP A 353 -19.85 5.66 5.96
N LEU A 354 -18.79 4.94 5.57
CA LEU A 354 -17.88 5.42 4.53
C LEU A 354 -18.61 5.51 3.19
N ALA A 355 -19.25 4.43 2.76
CA ALA A 355 -19.99 4.42 1.49
C ALA A 355 -21.11 5.48 1.49
N LEU A 356 -21.81 5.64 2.61
CA LEU A 356 -22.85 6.66 2.75
C LEU A 356 -22.29 8.09 2.59
N LEU A 357 -21.15 8.40 3.24
CA LEU A 357 -20.49 9.69 3.12
C LEU A 357 -20.05 9.95 1.66
N LEU A 358 -19.40 8.97 1.02
CA LEU A 358 -18.90 9.12 -0.34
C LEU A 358 -20.06 9.34 -1.33
N LEU A 359 -21.13 8.53 -1.23
CA LEU A 359 -22.31 8.72 -2.07
C LEU A 359 -22.92 10.11 -1.87
N ALA A 360 -23.19 10.49 -0.62
CA ALA A 360 -23.82 11.80 -0.32
C ALA A 360 -23.00 12.95 -0.92
N ALA A 361 -21.67 12.88 -0.82
CA ALA A 361 -20.79 13.88 -1.43
C ALA A 361 -20.90 13.88 -2.97
N MET A 362 -20.81 12.72 -3.62
CA MET A 362 -20.82 12.60 -5.09
C MET A 362 -22.15 13.00 -5.71
N THR A 363 -23.26 12.80 -5.00
CA THR A 363 -24.61 13.11 -5.47
C THR A 363 -25.14 14.48 -5.02
N GLY A 364 -24.30 15.31 -4.40
CA GLY A 364 -24.66 16.67 -4.00
C GLY A 364 -25.54 16.76 -2.75
N GLN A 365 -25.62 15.69 -1.95
CA GLN A 365 -26.40 15.65 -0.70
C GLN A 365 -25.57 16.21 0.46
N ARG A 366 -25.28 17.51 0.43
CA ARG A 366 -24.35 18.18 1.34
C ARG A 366 -24.68 17.99 2.82
N ASP A 367 -25.95 18.12 3.20
CA ASP A 367 -26.38 18.00 4.60
C ASP A 367 -26.14 16.56 5.11
N LEU A 368 -26.47 15.54 4.31
CA LEU A 368 -26.22 14.14 4.64
C LEU A 368 -24.73 13.84 4.73
N ALA A 369 -23.92 14.39 3.81
CA ALA A 369 -22.47 14.25 3.85
C ALA A 369 -21.88 14.87 5.14
N ASN A 370 -22.33 16.06 5.52
CA ASN A 370 -21.90 16.74 6.74
C ASN A 370 -22.34 15.98 8.01
N GLU A 371 -23.56 15.44 8.03
CA GLU A 371 -24.04 14.64 9.15
C GLU A 371 -23.24 13.37 9.34
N THR A 372 -23.04 12.62 8.25
CA THR A 372 -22.27 11.37 8.26
C THR A 372 -20.80 11.62 8.64
N ALA A 373 -20.18 12.67 8.09
CA ALA A 373 -18.81 13.04 8.45
C ALA A 373 -18.67 13.37 9.94
N ARG A 374 -19.66 14.10 10.51
CA ARG A 374 -19.70 14.40 11.95
C ARG A 374 -19.78 13.13 12.79
N LEU A 375 -20.63 12.17 12.41
CA LEU A 375 -20.76 10.88 13.12
C LEU A 375 -19.44 10.11 13.14
N ILE A 376 -18.66 10.16 12.05
CA ILE A 376 -17.34 9.54 12.00
C ILE A 376 -16.33 10.32 12.84
N ASP A 377 -16.30 11.66 12.75
CA ASP A 377 -15.36 12.53 13.48
C ASP A 377 -15.54 12.47 15.00
N ASP A 378 -16.77 12.22 15.48
CA ASP A 378 -17.11 12.10 16.90
C ASP A 378 -16.67 10.73 17.49
N ARG A 379 -16.30 9.75 16.68
CA ARG A 379 -15.77 8.45 17.15
C ARG A 379 -14.37 8.59 17.74
N PHE A 380 -14.01 7.65 18.60
CA PHE A 380 -12.62 7.54 19.04
C PHE A 380 -11.70 7.37 17.82
N LEU A 381 -10.68 8.22 17.69
CA LEU A 381 -9.83 8.33 16.49
C LEU A 381 -10.59 8.73 15.20
N GLY A 382 -11.73 9.37 15.30
CA GLY A 382 -12.58 9.75 14.17
C GLY A 382 -11.84 10.55 13.09
N SER A 383 -10.89 11.42 13.47
CA SER A 383 -10.09 12.17 12.50
C SER A 383 -9.26 11.29 11.57
N PHE A 384 -8.79 10.12 12.02
CA PHE A 384 -8.16 9.13 11.15
C PHE A 384 -9.19 8.54 10.16
N GLY A 385 -10.39 8.20 10.63
CA GLY A 385 -11.49 7.75 9.76
C GLY A 385 -11.87 8.79 8.70
N ILE A 386 -12.01 10.05 9.11
CA ILE A 386 -12.25 11.18 8.19
C ILE A 386 -11.13 11.31 7.16
N MET A 387 -9.88 11.16 7.58
CA MET A 387 -8.73 11.19 6.66
C MET A 387 -8.83 10.10 5.58
N LEU A 388 -9.19 8.89 5.97
CA LEU A 388 -9.37 7.77 5.04
C LEU A 388 -10.55 8.04 4.08
N ALA A 389 -11.65 8.59 4.58
CA ALA A 389 -12.79 8.96 3.75
C ALA A 389 -12.41 9.99 2.68
N VAL A 390 -11.66 11.02 3.05
CA VAL A 390 -11.17 12.05 2.10
C VAL A 390 -10.26 11.43 1.05
N SER A 391 -9.30 10.57 1.47
CA SER A 391 -8.37 9.91 0.55
C SER A 391 -9.08 9.01 -0.47
N ASN A 392 -10.12 8.30 -0.05
CA ASN A 392 -10.85 7.36 -0.91
C ASN A 392 -11.93 8.01 -1.77
N CYS A 393 -12.42 9.22 -1.41
CA CYS A 393 -13.40 9.93 -2.22
C CYS A 393 -12.86 10.32 -3.59
N LEU A 394 -11.61 10.72 -3.68
CA LEU A 394 -11.01 11.31 -4.89
C LEU A 394 -11.80 12.52 -5.43
N CYS A 395 -12.74 13.02 -4.64
CA CYS A 395 -13.71 14.07 -4.99
C CYS A 395 -13.37 15.44 -4.38
N GLY A 396 -12.17 15.60 -3.84
CA GLY A 396 -11.79 16.76 -3.03
C GLY A 396 -12.35 16.67 -1.60
N ALA A 397 -12.92 17.75 -1.09
CA ALA A 397 -13.55 17.74 0.24
C ALA A 397 -14.95 17.10 0.16
N PRO A 398 -15.19 15.93 0.75
CA PRO A 398 -16.51 15.29 0.69
C PRO A 398 -17.55 15.90 1.64
N PHE A 399 -17.16 16.88 2.46
CA PHE A 399 -17.99 17.60 3.45
C PHE A 399 -17.44 19.00 3.70
N ASP A 400 -18.16 19.81 4.41
CA ASP A 400 -17.68 21.10 4.94
C ASP A 400 -16.77 20.86 6.14
N LEU A 401 -15.59 21.47 6.17
CA LEU A 401 -14.62 21.27 7.25
C LEU A 401 -15.18 21.59 8.64
N ASP A 402 -16.11 22.54 8.73
CA ASP A 402 -16.78 22.90 9.98
C ASP A 402 -17.71 21.79 10.53
N ALA A 403 -18.09 20.82 9.71
CA ALA A 403 -18.85 19.66 10.15
C ALA A 403 -18.01 18.67 10.98
N THR A 404 -16.70 18.72 10.89
CA THR A 404 -15.74 17.79 11.52
C THR A 404 -14.76 18.54 12.43
N PRO A 405 -15.18 19.01 13.63
CA PRO A 405 -14.37 19.89 14.46
C PRO A 405 -13.04 19.26 14.94
N ASN A 406 -13.00 17.96 15.18
CA ASN A 406 -11.78 17.26 15.60
C ASN A 406 -10.77 17.16 14.43
N PHE A 407 -11.23 16.79 13.24
CA PHE A 407 -10.39 16.75 12.05
C PHE A 407 -9.95 18.15 11.63
N LYS A 408 -10.86 19.15 11.64
CA LYS A 408 -10.55 20.55 11.37
C LYS A 408 -9.41 21.05 12.23
N LYS A 409 -9.47 20.80 13.54
CA LYS A 409 -8.40 21.19 14.46
C LYS A 409 -7.04 20.63 14.03
N ARG A 410 -6.98 19.35 13.62
CA ARG A 410 -5.72 18.71 13.18
C ARG A 410 -5.19 19.29 11.88
N VAL A 411 -6.08 19.57 10.92
CA VAL A 411 -5.72 20.22 9.64
C VAL A 411 -5.12 21.61 9.89
N GLU A 412 -5.75 22.40 10.77
CA GLU A 412 -5.29 23.74 11.15
C GLU A 412 -3.95 23.69 11.92
N GLU A 413 -3.79 22.79 12.89
CA GLU A 413 -2.55 22.60 13.66
C GLU A 413 -1.38 22.18 12.76
N ALA A 414 -1.63 21.35 11.76
CA ALA A 414 -0.65 20.94 10.76
C ALA A 414 -0.31 22.03 9.74
N GLY A 415 -1.12 23.10 9.66
CA GLY A 415 -1.01 24.14 8.63
C GLY A 415 -1.34 23.63 7.23
N PHE A 416 -2.15 22.58 7.11
CA PHE A 416 -2.51 21.98 5.84
C PHE A 416 -3.56 22.79 5.10
N HIS A 417 -3.45 22.80 3.77
CA HIS A 417 -4.42 23.47 2.92
C HIS A 417 -5.71 22.64 2.79
N TRP A 418 -6.85 23.31 2.91
CA TRP A 418 -8.17 22.75 2.64
C TRP A 418 -8.96 23.67 1.69
N PRO A 419 -9.73 23.16 0.73
CA PRO A 419 -9.95 21.75 0.40
C PRO A 419 -8.77 21.11 -0.36
N PRO A 420 -8.65 19.78 -0.30
CA PRO A 420 -7.67 19.05 -1.12
C PRO A 420 -8.07 19.07 -2.61
N PRO A 421 -7.15 18.72 -3.53
CA PRO A 421 -7.48 18.54 -4.94
C PRO A 421 -8.63 17.55 -5.16
N SER A 422 -9.32 17.69 -6.30
CA SER A 422 -10.38 16.76 -6.72
C SER A 422 -9.93 15.99 -7.96
N PRO A 423 -9.32 14.79 -7.81
CA PRO A 423 -8.91 13.97 -8.94
C PRO A 423 -10.07 13.58 -9.86
N ILE A 424 -11.24 13.28 -9.30
CA ILE A 424 -12.47 12.98 -10.05
C ILE A 424 -13.50 14.07 -9.79
N LYS A 425 -14.14 14.53 -10.85
CA LYS A 425 -15.20 15.55 -10.76
C LYS A 425 -16.58 14.88 -10.77
N PHE A 426 -17.41 15.29 -9.82
CA PHE A 426 -18.80 14.86 -9.73
C PHE A 426 -19.68 16.09 -9.93
N PRO A 427 -20.45 16.18 -11.05
CA PRO A 427 -21.18 17.40 -11.43
C PRO A 427 -22.20 17.86 -10.39
N ALA A 428 -22.81 16.94 -9.63
CA ALA A 428 -23.78 17.27 -8.59
C ALA A 428 -23.15 17.87 -7.32
N LYS A 429 -21.84 17.65 -7.10
CA LYS A 429 -21.10 18.21 -5.98
C LYS A 429 -20.66 19.63 -6.30
N ASP A 430 -21.29 20.63 -5.69
CA ASP A 430 -21.13 22.06 -5.97
C ASP A 430 -20.39 22.85 -4.87
N TRP A 431 -19.72 22.19 -3.92
CA TRP A 431 -18.91 22.76 -2.83
C TRP A 431 -17.47 22.24 -2.77
#